data_708b9e41ca514ea9b18ec894515224d1
#
_entry.id   708b9e41ca514ea9b18ec894515224d1
#
_cell.length_a   1.000
_cell.length_b   1.000
_cell.length_c   1.000
_cell.angle_alpha   90.00
_cell.angle_beta   90.00
_cell.angle_gamma   90.00
#
_symmetry.space_group_name_H-M   'P 1'
#
loop_
_entity.id
_entity.type
_entity.pdbx_description
1 polymer ?
#
loop_
_entity_poly.entity_id
_entity_poly.type
_entity_poly.pdbx_seq_one_letter_code
_entity_poly.pdbx_strand_id
1 'polypeptide(L)'
;VFTFNTKTVTSKGNGKIDMLISDELKLEKLEELGIEYVYSPQFSEIKGLTAERFVKEIIVDKFKAEVVVCGENFRFGKGAFAGSSELAKLCENYNIETVVVPFTMYHGQPISSTEIRRLIREGSVDIANYLLGYDFHFRIKVIHGNAVGKMLNFPTINQKFLSSHVIPRFGVYASQTKIE
;
A
#
# COMPACT_ATOMS: atom_id res chain seq x y z
N VAL A 1 2.68 -9.97 8.89
CA VAL A 1 1.63 -9.15 8.25
C VAL A 1 1.03 -9.90 7.08
N PHE A 2 -0.30 -9.79 6.91
CA PHE A 2 -1.02 -10.21 5.71
C PHE A 2 -1.23 -9.01 4.78
N THR A 3 -0.81 -9.11 3.54
CA THR A 3 -0.98 -8.06 2.53
C THR A 3 -1.19 -8.67 1.14
N PHE A 4 -1.56 -7.87 0.16
CA PHE A 4 -1.66 -8.31 -1.23
C PHE A 4 -0.48 -7.83 -2.05
N ASN A 5 -0.07 -8.65 -3.00
CA ASN A 5 0.83 -8.26 -4.07
C ASN A 5 0.10 -7.30 -5.03
N THR A 6 0.75 -6.23 -5.42
CA THR A 6 0.14 -5.18 -6.28
C THR A 6 -0.22 -5.70 -7.67
N LYS A 7 0.48 -6.71 -8.20
CA LYS A 7 0.13 -7.35 -9.49
C LYS A 7 -1.28 -7.92 -9.51
N THR A 8 -1.85 -8.20 -8.34
CA THR A 8 -3.16 -8.83 -8.20
C THR A 8 -4.30 -7.86 -7.91
N VAL A 9 -3.99 -6.63 -7.46
CA VAL A 9 -5.01 -5.63 -7.11
C VAL A 9 -5.54 -4.88 -8.36
N THR A 10 -4.81 -4.93 -9.47
CA THR A 10 -5.17 -4.24 -10.72
C THR A 10 -6.42 -4.78 -11.42
N SER A 11 -7.04 -5.85 -10.92
CA SER A 11 -8.20 -6.50 -11.53
C SER A 11 -9.55 -6.17 -10.91
N LYS A 12 -9.61 -5.28 -9.93
CA LYS A 12 -10.89 -4.83 -9.34
C LYS A 12 -11.47 -3.66 -10.16
N GLY A 13 -12.37 -3.98 -11.07
CA GLY A 13 -13.10 -2.99 -11.87
C GLY A 13 -12.32 -2.46 -13.07
N ASN A 14 -13.03 -1.78 -13.99
CA ASN A 14 -12.51 -1.25 -15.25
C ASN A 14 -11.49 -0.09 -15.12
N GLY A 15 -10.89 0.12 -13.95
CA GLY A 15 -9.95 1.20 -13.69
C GLY A 15 -8.61 0.67 -13.12
N LYS A 16 -7.52 1.05 -13.78
CA LYS A 16 -6.17 0.84 -13.29
C LYS A 16 -5.98 1.66 -12.02
N ILE A 17 -5.73 1.00 -10.87
CA ILE A 17 -5.40 1.71 -9.63
C ILE A 17 -3.90 2.03 -9.66
N ASP A 18 -3.57 3.32 -9.67
CA ASP A 18 -2.19 3.75 -9.59
C ASP A 18 -1.64 3.48 -8.18
N MET A 19 -0.49 2.82 -8.13
CA MET A 19 0.16 2.46 -6.87
C MET A 19 0.77 3.69 -6.20
N LEU A 20 0.65 3.76 -4.88
CA LEU A 20 1.36 4.74 -4.04
C LEU A 20 2.79 4.29 -3.74
N ILE A 21 3.01 2.98 -3.70
CA ILE A 21 4.29 2.38 -3.33
C ILE A 21 4.45 1.07 -4.10
N SER A 22 5.68 0.73 -4.52
CA SER A 22 5.99 -0.57 -5.13
C SER A 22 5.97 -1.70 -4.09
N ASP A 23 5.89 -2.95 -4.53
CA ASP A 23 5.92 -4.10 -3.61
C ASP A 23 7.26 -4.16 -2.85
N GLU A 24 8.39 -3.84 -3.52
CA GLU A 24 9.70 -3.82 -2.89
C GLU A 24 9.76 -2.75 -1.78
N LEU A 25 9.42 -1.50 -2.10
CA LEU A 25 9.41 -0.41 -1.11
C LEU A 25 8.42 -0.65 0.03
N LYS A 26 7.30 -1.32 -0.25
CA LYS A 26 6.35 -1.71 0.80
C LYS A 26 6.97 -2.73 1.77
N LEU A 27 7.71 -3.71 1.27
CA LEU A 27 8.40 -4.68 2.12
C LEU A 27 9.48 -4.01 2.96
N GLU A 28 10.26 -3.11 2.39
CA GLU A 28 11.26 -2.33 3.12
C GLU A 28 10.62 -1.50 4.25
N LYS A 29 9.48 -0.85 3.98
CA LYS A 29 8.75 -0.11 5.02
C LYS A 29 8.21 -1.02 6.13
N LEU A 30 7.75 -2.21 5.81
CA LEU A 30 7.32 -3.18 6.81
C LEU A 30 8.49 -3.67 7.66
N GLU A 31 9.66 -3.90 7.04
CA GLU A 31 10.88 -4.27 7.75
C GLU A 31 11.36 -3.14 8.69
N GLU A 32 11.37 -1.87 8.24
CA GLU A 32 11.67 -0.71 9.07
C GLU A 32 10.74 -0.59 10.29
N LEU A 33 9.51 -1.08 10.18
CA LEU A 33 8.53 -1.16 11.27
C LEU A 33 8.69 -2.40 12.16
N GLY A 34 9.73 -3.21 11.95
CA GLY A 34 10.00 -4.42 12.74
C GLY A 34 9.12 -5.62 12.37
N ILE A 35 8.51 -5.64 11.20
CA ILE A 35 7.73 -6.78 10.73
C ILE A 35 8.66 -7.88 10.21
N GLU A 36 8.71 -9.00 10.91
CA GLU A 36 9.57 -10.14 10.58
C GLU A 36 9.01 -11.01 9.45
N TYR A 37 7.69 -11.14 9.35
CA TYR A 37 7.03 -12.04 8.40
C TYR A 37 5.93 -11.34 7.62
N VAL A 38 5.99 -11.48 6.31
CA VAL A 38 4.96 -10.97 5.40
C VAL A 38 4.40 -12.12 4.55
N TYR A 39 3.10 -12.34 4.61
CA TYR A 39 2.40 -13.24 3.71
C TYR A 39 1.61 -12.45 2.67
N SER A 40 2.03 -12.57 1.42
CA SER A 40 1.47 -11.81 0.29
C SER A 40 0.99 -12.76 -0.82
N PRO A 41 -0.15 -13.46 -0.62
CA PRO A 41 -0.69 -14.38 -1.63
C PRO A 41 -1.20 -13.65 -2.85
N GLN A 42 -1.34 -14.36 -3.95
CA GLN A 42 -2.10 -13.87 -5.09
C GLN A 42 -3.59 -13.78 -4.70
N PHE A 43 -4.24 -12.70 -5.10
CA PHE A 43 -5.67 -12.51 -4.78
C PHE A 43 -6.56 -13.67 -5.28
N SER A 44 -6.19 -14.28 -6.41
CA SER A 44 -6.87 -15.45 -6.96
C SER A 44 -6.93 -16.64 -6.01
N GLU A 45 -5.93 -16.81 -5.13
CA GLU A 45 -5.84 -17.91 -4.18
C GLU A 45 -6.83 -17.77 -3.02
N ILE A 46 -7.17 -16.52 -2.67
CA ILE A 46 -7.99 -16.25 -1.48
C ILE A 46 -9.37 -15.65 -1.78
N LYS A 47 -9.59 -15.10 -2.99
CA LYS A 47 -10.85 -14.42 -3.37
C LYS A 47 -12.10 -15.30 -3.22
N GLY A 48 -11.93 -16.62 -3.25
CA GLY A 48 -13.01 -17.60 -3.14
C GLY A 48 -13.28 -18.09 -1.71
N LEU A 49 -12.44 -17.72 -0.75
CA LEU A 49 -12.59 -18.15 0.64
C LEU A 49 -13.80 -17.46 1.27
N THR A 50 -14.64 -18.24 1.98
CA THR A 50 -15.64 -17.65 2.88
C THR A 50 -14.95 -16.98 4.06
N ALA A 51 -15.67 -16.20 4.87
CA ALA A 51 -15.11 -15.56 6.05
C ALA A 51 -14.56 -16.60 7.04
N GLU A 52 -15.30 -17.68 7.27
CA GLU A 52 -14.92 -18.78 8.16
C GLU A 52 -13.65 -19.49 7.67
N ARG A 53 -13.59 -19.78 6.35
CA ARG A 53 -12.42 -20.41 5.77
C ARG A 53 -11.19 -19.51 5.82
N PHE A 54 -11.36 -18.21 5.60
CA PHE A 54 -10.27 -17.24 5.73
C PHE A 54 -9.70 -17.25 7.16
N VAL A 55 -10.57 -17.17 8.18
CA VAL A 55 -10.13 -17.23 9.58
C VAL A 55 -9.44 -18.56 9.86
N LYS A 56 -10.06 -19.70 9.51
CA LYS A 56 -9.50 -21.02 9.79
C LYS A 56 -8.17 -21.25 9.06
N GLU A 57 -8.13 -21.07 7.74
CA GLU A 57 -6.99 -21.48 6.93
C GLU A 57 -5.82 -20.48 6.99
N ILE A 58 -6.13 -19.17 7.13
CA ILE A 58 -5.09 -18.13 7.12
C ILE A 58 -4.71 -17.74 8.54
N ILE A 59 -5.66 -17.36 9.39
CA ILE A 59 -5.35 -16.82 10.71
C ILE A 59 -4.95 -17.94 11.68
N VAL A 60 -5.75 -19.00 11.74
CA VAL A 60 -5.51 -20.12 12.67
C VAL A 60 -4.39 -21.03 12.17
N ASP A 61 -4.57 -21.63 11.00
CA ASP A 61 -3.68 -22.72 10.57
C ASP A 61 -2.32 -22.20 10.06
N LYS A 62 -2.33 -21.14 9.26
CA LYS A 62 -1.10 -20.61 8.66
C LYS A 62 -0.35 -19.68 9.59
N PHE A 63 -1.01 -18.68 10.18
CA PHE A 63 -0.36 -17.72 11.07
C PHE A 63 -0.23 -18.22 12.50
N LYS A 64 -1.11 -19.12 12.95
CA LYS A 64 -1.21 -19.53 14.36
C LYS A 64 -1.29 -18.33 15.27
N ALA A 65 -2.13 -17.36 14.87
CA ALA A 65 -2.21 -16.08 15.51
C ALA A 65 -2.86 -16.20 16.90
N GLU A 66 -2.32 -15.49 17.86
CA GLU A 66 -2.93 -15.26 19.18
C GLU A 66 -3.69 -13.93 19.21
N VAL A 67 -3.21 -12.97 18.43
CA VAL A 67 -3.82 -11.64 18.28
C VAL A 67 -3.90 -11.27 16.80
N VAL A 68 -5.03 -10.72 16.39
CA VAL A 68 -5.22 -10.15 15.04
C VAL A 68 -5.49 -8.66 15.16
N VAL A 69 -4.72 -7.86 14.41
CA VAL A 69 -4.89 -6.41 14.35
C VAL A 69 -5.38 -6.02 12.96
N CYS A 70 -6.47 -5.27 12.87
CA CYS A 70 -6.98 -4.78 11.59
C CYS A 70 -7.55 -3.36 11.71
N GLY A 71 -7.64 -2.65 10.61
CA GLY A 71 -8.36 -1.37 10.56
C GLY A 71 -9.89 -1.58 10.62
N GLU A 72 -10.62 -0.58 11.08
CA GLU A 72 -12.09 -0.64 11.19
C GLU A 72 -12.80 -0.86 9.84
N ASN A 73 -12.15 -0.48 8.73
CA ASN A 73 -12.67 -0.70 7.37
C ASN A 73 -12.22 -2.02 6.75
N PHE A 74 -11.58 -2.90 7.51
CA PHE A 74 -11.11 -4.17 6.98
C PHE A 74 -12.28 -4.99 6.41
N ARG A 75 -12.07 -5.55 5.21
CA ARG A 75 -13.03 -6.40 4.52
C ARG A 75 -12.35 -7.67 4.03
N PHE A 76 -13.02 -8.80 4.21
CA PHE A 76 -12.50 -10.11 3.84
C PHE A 76 -13.62 -11.08 3.44
N GLY A 77 -13.23 -12.30 3.12
CA GLY A 77 -14.16 -13.32 2.65
C GLY A 77 -14.61 -13.10 1.21
N LYS A 78 -15.32 -14.07 0.66
CA LYS A 78 -15.84 -14.03 -0.71
C LYS A 78 -16.70 -12.77 -0.90
N GLY A 79 -16.37 -11.96 -1.91
CA GLY A 79 -17.09 -10.72 -2.19
C GLY A 79 -16.82 -9.59 -1.19
N ALA A 80 -15.90 -9.75 -0.25
CA ALA A 80 -15.58 -8.76 0.79
C ALA A 80 -16.79 -8.39 1.67
N PHE A 81 -17.69 -9.34 1.95
CA PHE A 81 -18.89 -9.11 2.74
C PHE A 81 -18.63 -9.01 4.24
N ALA A 82 -17.62 -9.74 4.75
CA ALA A 82 -17.28 -9.71 6.17
C ALA A 82 -16.42 -8.48 6.50
N GLY A 83 -16.67 -7.89 7.67
CA GLY A 83 -15.93 -6.74 8.20
C GLY A 83 -15.19 -7.08 9.49
N SER A 84 -14.62 -6.05 10.14
CA SER A 84 -13.86 -6.20 11.39
C SER A 84 -14.70 -6.82 12.52
N SER A 85 -15.98 -6.47 12.63
CA SER A 85 -16.86 -7.07 13.64
C SER A 85 -17.10 -8.57 13.42
N GLU A 86 -17.24 -9.00 12.17
CA GLU A 86 -17.37 -10.42 11.85
C GLU A 86 -16.06 -11.16 12.08
N LEU A 87 -14.91 -10.51 11.78
CA LEU A 87 -13.60 -11.04 12.09
C LEU A 87 -13.47 -11.33 13.59
N ALA A 88 -13.84 -10.37 14.44
CA ALA A 88 -13.78 -10.53 15.89
C ALA A 88 -14.59 -11.73 16.38
N LYS A 89 -15.83 -11.86 15.93
CA LYS A 89 -16.71 -13.00 16.29
C LYS A 89 -16.13 -14.35 15.86
N LEU A 90 -15.57 -14.42 14.64
CA LEU A 90 -14.99 -15.65 14.12
C LEU A 90 -13.70 -16.02 14.85
N CYS A 91 -12.86 -15.01 15.19
CA CYS A 91 -11.61 -15.22 15.93
C CYS A 91 -11.88 -15.67 17.38
N GLU A 92 -12.95 -15.17 18.02
CA GLU A 92 -13.36 -15.56 19.36
C GLU A 92 -13.57 -17.08 19.49
N ASN A 93 -14.10 -17.74 18.46
CA ASN A 93 -14.27 -19.21 18.43
C ASN A 93 -12.95 -20.00 18.54
N TYR A 94 -11.83 -19.34 18.32
CA TYR A 94 -10.49 -19.91 18.39
C TYR A 94 -9.63 -19.32 19.50
N ASN A 95 -10.24 -18.56 20.43
CA ASN A 95 -9.56 -17.81 21.50
C ASN A 95 -8.49 -16.84 20.97
N ILE A 96 -8.75 -16.21 19.81
CA ILE A 96 -7.86 -15.22 19.20
C ILE A 96 -8.42 -13.82 19.50
N GLU A 97 -7.60 -12.97 20.11
CA GLU A 97 -7.95 -11.59 20.36
C GLU A 97 -8.00 -10.79 19.03
N THR A 98 -8.98 -9.91 18.89
CA THR A 98 -9.06 -9.02 17.71
C THR A 98 -9.00 -7.57 18.15
N VAL A 99 -7.97 -6.86 17.70
CA VAL A 99 -7.78 -5.43 17.92
C VAL A 99 -8.19 -4.67 16.66
N VAL A 100 -9.21 -3.84 16.77
CA VAL A 100 -9.67 -2.99 15.67
C VAL A 100 -9.12 -1.58 15.85
N VAL A 101 -8.29 -1.15 14.91
CA VAL A 101 -7.67 0.18 14.91
C VAL A 101 -8.58 1.16 14.18
N PRO A 102 -8.99 2.28 14.81
CA PRO A 102 -9.81 3.30 14.17
C PRO A 102 -9.02 4.06 13.10
N PHE A 103 -9.73 4.76 12.22
CA PHE A 103 -9.10 5.64 11.24
C PHE A 103 -8.30 6.75 11.90
N THR A 104 -7.12 7.02 11.37
CA THR A 104 -6.42 8.28 11.63
C THR A 104 -7.14 9.39 10.86
N MET A 105 -7.48 10.47 11.56
CA MET A 105 -8.25 11.57 11.01
C MET A 105 -7.35 12.78 10.71
N TYR A 106 -7.65 13.47 9.61
CA TYR A 106 -7.05 14.75 9.25
C TYR A 106 -8.14 15.73 8.84
N HIS A 107 -8.24 16.88 9.54
CA HIS A 107 -9.32 17.85 9.36
C HIS A 107 -10.73 17.24 9.34
N GLY A 108 -10.99 16.26 10.23
CA GLY A 108 -12.30 15.61 10.33
C GLY A 108 -12.60 14.58 9.23
N GLN A 109 -11.64 14.29 8.35
CA GLN A 109 -11.75 13.28 7.31
C GLN A 109 -10.77 12.12 7.55
N PRO A 110 -11.15 10.87 7.28
CA PRO A 110 -10.24 9.75 7.42
C PRO A 110 -9.12 9.81 6.37
N ILE A 111 -7.88 9.60 6.82
CA ILE A 111 -6.75 9.46 5.91
C ILE A 111 -6.93 8.18 5.09
N SER A 112 -6.91 8.30 3.77
CA SER A 112 -7.08 7.17 2.85
C SER A 112 -6.12 7.22 1.68
N SER A 113 -5.80 6.07 1.13
CA SER A 113 -4.99 5.98 -0.09
C SER A 113 -5.62 6.71 -1.29
N THR A 114 -6.95 6.84 -1.32
CA THR A 114 -7.65 7.60 -2.37
C THR A 114 -7.35 9.09 -2.25
N GLU A 115 -7.42 9.64 -1.05
CA GLU A 115 -7.12 11.04 -0.78
C GLU A 115 -5.64 11.36 -1.05
N ILE A 116 -4.73 10.50 -0.60
CA ILE A 116 -3.29 10.67 -0.86
C ILE A 116 -3.01 10.68 -2.38
N ARG A 117 -3.62 9.77 -3.16
CA ARG A 117 -3.47 9.79 -4.63
C ARG A 117 -4.00 11.08 -5.25
N ARG A 118 -5.11 11.62 -4.72
CA ARG A 118 -5.68 12.90 -5.19
C ARG A 118 -4.68 14.03 -4.95
N LEU A 119 -4.15 14.15 -3.74
CA LEU A 119 -3.17 15.18 -3.37
C LEU A 119 -1.92 15.13 -4.26
N ILE A 120 -1.38 13.93 -4.50
CA ILE A 120 -0.22 13.77 -5.39
C ILE A 120 -0.54 14.21 -6.80
N ARG A 121 -1.68 13.83 -7.37
CA ARG A 121 -2.09 14.24 -8.73
C ARG A 121 -2.34 15.75 -8.84
N GLU A 122 -2.72 16.40 -7.76
CA GLU A 122 -2.90 17.87 -7.69
C GLU A 122 -1.59 18.61 -7.47
N GLY A 123 -0.52 17.90 -7.08
CA GLY A 123 0.80 18.48 -6.82
C GLY A 123 1.03 18.90 -5.37
N SER A 124 0.08 18.64 -4.47
CA SER A 124 0.18 18.90 -3.02
C SER A 124 0.98 17.76 -2.34
N VAL A 125 2.24 17.58 -2.78
CA VAL A 125 3.08 16.45 -2.34
C VAL A 125 3.50 16.61 -0.88
N ASP A 126 3.66 17.82 -0.39
CA ASP A 126 3.94 18.16 1.00
C ASP A 126 2.84 17.66 1.95
N ILE A 127 1.58 17.91 1.61
CA ILE A 127 0.44 17.40 2.39
C ILE A 127 0.38 15.87 2.27
N ALA A 128 0.61 15.32 1.08
CA ALA A 128 0.64 13.87 0.90
C ALA A 128 1.72 13.22 1.78
N ASN A 129 2.93 13.78 1.87
CA ASN A 129 4.01 13.32 2.72
C ASN A 129 3.60 13.35 4.21
N TYR A 130 3.01 14.46 4.64
CA TYR A 130 2.51 14.57 6.01
C TYR A 130 1.49 13.47 6.36
N LEU A 131 0.55 13.18 5.45
CA LEU A 131 -0.46 12.14 5.65
C LEU A 131 0.10 10.71 5.54
N LEU A 132 1.14 10.51 4.74
CA LEU A 132 1.84 9.24 4.62
C LEU A 132 2.72 8.94 5.85
N GLY A 133 3.22 9.98 6.53
CA GLY A 133 4.21 9.87 7.59
C GLY A 133 5.64 9.60 7.06
N TYR A 134 5.84 9.69 5.75
CA TYR A 134 7.14 9.57 5.07
C TYR A 134 7.10 10.29 3.72
N ASP A 135 8.27 10.58 3.16
CA ASP A 135 8.38 11.22 1.86
C ASP A 135 7.92 10.29 0.74
N PHE A 136 7.00 10.76 -0.08
CA PHE A 136 6.56 10.06 -1.29
C PHE A 136 7.73 9.90 -2.25
N HIS A 137 8.07 8.67 -2.60
CA HIS A 137 9.26 8.37 -3.38
C HIS A 137 9.06 7.21 -4.35
N PHE A 138 9.97 7.12 -5.31
CA PHE A 138 10.02 6.07 -6.32
C PHE A 138 11.42 5.44 -6.35
N ARG A 139 11.48 4.16 -6.70
CA ARG A 139 12.70 3.50 -7.15
C ARG A 139 12.59 3.30 -8.66
N ILE A 140 13.36 4.07 -9.43
CA ILE A 140 13.25 4.11 -10.90
C ILE A 140 14.65 4.09 -11.49
N LYS A 141 14.82 3.33 -12.59
CA LYS A 141 16.08 3.31 -13.31
C LYS A 141 16.36 4.67 -13.95
N VAL A 142 17.61 5.12 -13.84
CA VAL A 142 18.13 6.21 -14.63
C VAL A 142 18.27 5.73 -16.09
N ILE A 143 17.78 6.53 -17.01
CA ILE A 143 17.87 6.25 -18.45
C ILE A 143 18.72 7.29 -19.15
N HIS A 144 19.37 6.92 -20.24
CA HIS A 144 20.11 7.85 -21.07
C HIS A 144 19.15 8.84 -21.75
N GLY A 145 19.48 10.14 -21.67
CA GLY A 145 18.82 11.20 -22.40
C GLY A 145 19.76 11.82 -23.45
N ASN A 146 19.35 12.94 -24.01
CA ASN A 146 20.10 13.64 -25.06
C ASN A 146 21.32 14.42 -24.54
N ALA A 147 21.71 14.27 -23.27
CA ALA A 147 22.84 14.94 -22.60
C ALA A 147 22.85 16.48 -22.70
N VAL A 148 21.74 17.12 -23.05
CA VAL A 148 21.62 18.58 -23.19
C VAL A 148 22.01 19.32 -21.91
N GLY A 149 21.61 18.80 -20.74
CA GLY A 149 21.98 19.36 -19.45
C GLY A 149 23.49 19.41 -19.25
N LYS A 150 24.22 18.36 -19.67
CA LYS A 150 25.69 18.35 -19.62
C LYS A 150 26.33 19.44 -20.49
N MET A 151 25.78 19.69 -21.67
CA MET A 151 26.27 20.77 -22.56
C MET A 151 26.03 22.16 -21.97
N LEU A 152 25.00 22.32 -21.12
CA LEU A 152 24.65 23.56 -20.45
C LEU A 152 25.28 23.68 -19.06
N ASN A 153 26.24 22.82 -18.69
CA ASN A 153 26.82 22.71 -17.33
C ASN A 153 25.82 22.46 -16.19
N PHE A 154 24.65 21.93 -16.51
CA PHE A 154 23.63 21.47 -15.56
C PHE A 154 23.33 19.98 -15.80
N PRO A 155 24.20 19.06 -15.33
CA PRO A 155 23.99 17.63 -15.52
C PRO A 155 22.67 17.19 -14.85
N THR A 156 21.88 16.43 -15.61
CA THR A 156 20.57 15.93 -15.18
C THR A 156 20.54 14.42 -15.29
N ILE A 157 19.77 13.77 -14.45
CA ILE A 157 19.38 12.38 -14.60
C ILE A 157 17.99 12.33 -15.23
N ASN A 158 17.81 11.40 -16.17
CA ASN A 158 16.51 11.15 -16.76
C ASN A 158 15.92 9.87 -16.16
N GLN A 159 14.66 9.95 -15.77
CA GLN A 159 13.92 8.85 -15.16
C GLN A 159 12.59 8.69 -15.86
N LYS A 160 12.17 7.45 -16.13
CA LYS A 160 10.87 7.16 -16.74
C LYS A 160 9.95 6.57 -15.70
N PHE A 161 8.88 7.28 -15.37
CA PHE A 161 7.86 6.78 -14.46
C PHE A 161 7.20 5.52 -15.01
N LEU A 162 6.94 4.57 -14.10
CA LEU A 162 6.17 3.38 -14.43
C LEU A 162 4.68 3.76 -14.51
N SER A 163 4.03 3.30 -15.56
CA SER A 163 2.61 3.57 -15.80
C SER A 163 1.65 2.99 -14.74
N SER A 164 2.19 2.27 -13.76
CA SER A 164 1.44 1.68 -12.64
C SER A 164 1.46 2.53 -11.37
N HIS A 165 2.24 3.62 -11.32
CA HIS A 165 2.34 4.48 -10.14
C HIS A 165 1.51 5.76 -10.32
N VAL A 166 1.04 6.30 -9.20
CA VAL A 166 0.51 7.66 -9.19
C VAL A 166 1.66 8.62 -9.50
N ILE A 167 1.41 9.55 -10.40
CA ILE A 167 2.41 10.54 -10.84
C ILE A 167 1.97 11.92 -10.34
N PRO A 168 2.86 12.70 -9.70
CA PRO A 168 2.56 14.07 -9.35
C PRO A 168 2.17 14.91 -10.58
N ARG A 169 1.37 15.95 -10.35
CA ARG A 169 1.08 16.94 -11.39
C ARG A 169 2.39 17.42 -12.01
N PHE A 170 2.40 17.67 -13.31
CA PHE A 170 3.57 18.26 -13.97
C PHE A 170 3.96 19.59 -13.31
N GLY A 171 5.23 19.72 -12.95
CA GLY A 171 5.74 20.88 -12.23
C GLY A 171 7.22 20.69 -11.86
N VAL A 172 7.73 21.64 -11.09
CA VAL A 172 9.06 21.62 -10.51
C VAL A 172 8.94 21.30 -9.02
N TYR A 173 9.67 20.30 -8.57
CA TYR A 173 9.65 19.82 -7.18
C TYR A 173 11.07 19.80 -6.62
N ALA A 174 11.21 20.21 -5.37
CA ALA A 174 12.41 19.91 -4.59
C ALA A 174 12.39 18.41 -4.25
N SER A 175 13.49 17.71 -4.52
CA SER A 175 13.58 16.28 -4.26
C SER A 175 14.97 15.88 -3.81
N GLN A 176 15.06 14.73 -3.13
CA GLN A 176 16.31 14.06 -2.82
C GLN A 176 16.42 12.80 -3.66
N THR A 177 17.59 12.55 -4.20
CA THR A 177 17.86 11.34 -5.01
C THR A 177 19.03 10.58 -4.43
N LYS A 178 18.79 9.32 -4.07
CA LYS A 178 19.84 8.35 -3.74
C LYS A 178 20.16 7.54 -5.00
N ILE A 179 21.42 7.48 -5.37
CA ILE A 179 21.91 6.69 -6.52
C ILE A 179 22.63 5.48 -5.95
N GLU A 180 22.23 4.29 -6.40
CA GLU A 180 22.85 2.99 -6.07
C GLU A 180 23.56 2.41 -7.29
#